data_6a6ccde18affc30d4eb4d56b56d68081
#
_entry.id   6a6ccde18affc30d4eb4d56b56d68081
#
_cell.length_a   1.000
_cell.length_b   1.000
_cell.length_c   1.000
_cell.angle_alpha   90.00
_cell.angle_beta   90.00
_cell.angle_gamma   90.00
#
_symmetry.space_group_name_H-M   'P 1'
#
loop_
_entity.id
_entity.type
_entity.pdbx_description
1 polymer ?
#
loop_
_entity_poly.entity_id
_entity_poly.type
_entity_poly.pdbx_seq_one_letter_code
_entity_poly.pdbx_strand_id
1 'polypeptide(L)'
;MRKREISLATGYLAAPFIREAKGYERHIDICWDAPEKDGLKYYKIYRSTDGRDFEPIGISRSWMRRYTDFIGTVGQRAWYRVSEVGYDLKESPLSEAVEAATRPMTDGELLDMVQEAQFRYYWDGAEPASGLARENIPGRGDMIAAGASGFGIMATIVGIDRGFVTRAEGVERFLKITSFLERADRFHGAYAHFMDGPTGKVETFFGGKDNGADLVETSFLFQGLLAARQYFDGDSQEEALIRSRIDRLWKEVEWSWFKQHDDSPYLYWHWSPDQHWVINHPLIGWNETMITYMLAIMSPTHGVAPGMYYSGWASQEKMAHDYRAGWGMTEDGSAYKNGNTYYGIKLDVGVSNGGPLFFTHYSFLGLDPHKVTDRYTNYFVNNRNIALINHRYCMQNQGGYAGYGYDCWGLTASDDAWTYHAREPQPYHDNGTMAPTGALASFPYTPSESMAALKNYYRNYGSFLWGEYGFRDAFNLSANWVSPLYMGLNQGPVVVMIENYRTGLIWDLFMSHPDVKRGLEALDAIR
;
A
#
# COMPACT_ATOMS: atom_id res chain seq x y z
N MET A 1 7.86 -9.44 -26.48
CA MET A 1 7.17 -8.21 -26.93
C MET A 1 6.28 -8.55 -28.13
N ARG A 2 5.00 -8.84 -27.95
CA ARG A 2 4.05 -8.85 -29.05
C ARG A 2 3.76 -7.40 -29.41
N LYS A 3 4.19 -6.95 -30.59
CA LYS A 3 3.68 -5.73 -31.21
C LYS A 3 2.18 -5.90 -31.37
N ARG A 4 1.35 -5.27 -30.52
CA ARG A 4 -0.04 -5.01 -30.88
C ARG A 4 0.03 -4.14 -32.15
N GLU A 5 -0.43 -4.65 -33.27
CA GLU A 5 -0.72 -3.81 -34.42
C GLU A 5 -1.80 -2.83 -33.96
N ILE A 6 -1.40 -1.57 -33.81
CA ILE A 6 -2.34 -0.48 -33.50
C ILE A 6 -3.17 -0.31 -34.77
N SER A 7 -4.40 -0.81 -34.73
CA SER A 7 -5.38 -0.49 -35.78
C SER A 7 -5.59 1.02 -35.78
N LEU A 8 -5.14 1.68 -36.83
CA LEU A 8 -5.40 3.12 -37.08
C LEU A 8 -6.85 3.33 -37.56
N ALA A 9 -7.78 2.45 -37.23
CA ALA A 9 -9.19 2.66 -37.51
C ALA A 9 -9.62 3.94 -36.76
N THR A 10 -9.82 5.01 -37.49
CA THR A 10 -10.33 6.29 -37.01
C THR A 10 -11.78 6.12 -36.57
N GLY A 11 -11.99 5.63 -35.34
CA GLY A 11 -13.29 5.70 -34.71
C GLY A 11 -13.70 7.18 -34.58
N TYR A 12 -14.98 7.47 -34.77
CA TYR A 12 -15.51 8.82 -34.57
C TYR A 12 -15.26 9.27 -33.13
N LEU A 13 -14.43 10.29 -32.94
CA LEU A 13 -14.17 10.92 -31.64
C LEU A 13 -15.37 11.78 -31.27
N ALA A 14 -15.95 11.55 -30.10
CA ALA A 14 -17.09 12.29 -29.57
C ALA A 14 -16.67 13.13 -28.36
N ALA A 15 -17.38 14.20 -28.07
CA ALA A 15 -17.19 14.95 -26.86
C ALA A 15 -17.45 14.05 -25.64
N PRO A 16 -16.52 13.94 -24.67
CA PRO A 16 -16.79 13.28 -23.39
C PRO A 16 -17.91 13.98 -22.63
N PHE A 17 -18.51 13.27 -21.67
CA PHE A 17 -19.50 13.87 -20.75
C PHE A 17 -18.86 14.00 -19.37
N ILE A 18 -18.64 15.23 -18.89
CA ILE A 18 -18.16 15.45 -17.52
C ILE A 18 -19.31 15.10 -16.57
N ARG A 19 -19.13 14.00 -15.82
CA ARG A 19 -20.10 13.54 -14.82
C ARG A 19 -20.04 14.38 -13.55
N GLU A 20 -18.83 14.77 -13.16
CA GLU A 20 -18.59 15.49 -11.92
C GLU A 20 -17.34 16.37 -12.02
N ALA A 21 -17.41 17.55 -11.41
CA ALA A 21 -16.25 18.34 -11.00
C ALA A 21 -16.39 18.66 -9.51
N LYS A 22 -15.50 18.10 -8.66
CA LYS A 22 -15.56 18.16 -7.20
C LYS A 22 -14.41 18.98 -6.65
N GLY A 23 -14.74 20.10 -5.98
CA GLY A 23 -13.77 20.96 -5.34
C GLY A 23 -13.41 20.47 -3.92
N TYR A 24 -12.11 20.43 -3.66
CA TYR A 24 -11.51 20.20 -2.35
C TYR A 24 -10.85 21.48 -1.82
N GLU A 25 -9.96 21.39 -0.84
CA GLU A 25 -9.37 22.60 -0.26
C GLU A 25 -8.45 23.34 -1.27
N ARG A 26 -7.64 22.60 -2.04
CA ARG A 26 -6.62 23.18 -2.93
C ARG A 26 -6.61 22.60 -4.35
N HIS A 27 -7.48 21.66 -4.64
CA HIS A 27 -7.59 21.07 -5.97
C HIS A 27 -9.05 20.81 -6.35
N ILE A 28 -9.25 20.55 -7.62
CA ILE A 28 -10.53 20.11 -8.19
C ILE A 28 -10.28 18.82 -8.96
N ASP A 29 -11.06 17.79 -8.65
CA ASP A 29 -11.11 16.56 -9.41
C ASP A 29 -12.20 16.65 -10.48
N ILE A 30 -11.86 16.27 -11.70
CA ILE A 30 -12.78 16.20 -12.83
C ILE A 30 -12.91 14.73 -13.24
N CYS A 31 -14.15 14.22 -13.31
CA CYS A 31 -14.46 12.87 -13.76
C CYS A 31 -15.40 12.93 -14.96
N TRP A 32 -15.16 12.08 -15.96
CA TRP A 32 -15.99 12.02 -17.15
C TRP A 32 -16.30 10.61 -17.58
N ASP A 33 -17.40 10.47 -18.32
CA ASP A 33 -17.76 9.24 -18.99
C ASP A 33 -17.41 9.38 -20.48
N ALA A 34 -16.83 8.32 -21.00
CA ALA A 34 -16.55 8.17 -22.43
C ALA A 34 -16.51 6.66 -22.74
N PRO A 35 -17.10 6.21 -23.86
CA PRO A 35 -17.01 4.82 -24.27
C PRO A 35 -15.56 4.42 -24.56
N GLU A 36 -15.21 3.16 -24.29
CA GLU A 36 -13.93 2.63 -24.75
C GLU A 36 -13.88 2.64 -26.27
N LYS A 37 -12.76 3.09 -26.82
CA LYS A 37 -12.58 3.21 -28.28
C LYS A 37 -11.19 2.80 -28.70
N ASP A 38 -11.14 2.03 -29.76
CA ASP A 38 -9.92 1.84 -30.53
C ASP A 38 -9.53 3.18 -31.18
N GLY A 39 -8.26 3.52 -31.13
CA GLY A 39 -7.75 4.73 -31.74
C GLY A 39 -7.70 5.98 -30.85
N LEU A 40 -8.23 5.92 -29.61
CA LEU A 40 -8.06 6.97 -28.61
C LEU A 40 -6.64 6.94 -28.04
N LYS A 41 -5.93 8.08 -28.13
CA LYS A 41 -4.57 8.21 -27.62
C LYS A 41 -4.53 8.77 -26.19
N TYR A 42 -5.27 9.85 -25.92
CA TYR A 42 -5.40 10.49 -24.61
C TYR A 42 -6.62 11.41 -24.56
N TYR A 43 -6.99 11.82 -23.34
CA TYR A 43 -7.92 12.93 -23.10
C TYR A 43 -7.12 14.21 -22.88
N LYS A 44 -7.66 15.35 -23.34
CA LYS A 44 -7.10 16.67 -23.13
C LYS A 44 -8.05 17.50 -22.27
N ILE A 45 -7.54 18.10 -21.23
CA ILE A 45 -8.31 18.81 -20.22
C ILE A 45 -8.09 20.31 -20.38
N TYR A 46 -9.18 21.05 -20.33
CA TYR A 46 -9.21 22.51 -20.45
C TYR A 46 -9.82 23.12 -19.21
N ARG A 47 -9.27 24.27 -18.80
CA ARG A 47 -9.76 25.10 -17.71
C ARG A 47 -10.01 26.52 -18.16
N SER A 48 -11.04 27.14 -17.58
CA SER A 48 -11.32 28.58 -17.68
C SER A 48 -11.49 29.17 -16.29
N THR A 49 -11.12 30.42 -16.08
CA THR A 49 -11.36 31.18 -14.85
C THR A 49 -12.55 32.14 -14.97
N ASP A 50 -13.11 32.31 -16.17
CA ASP A 50 -14.25 33.21 -16.47
C ASP A 50 -15.44 32.50 -17.14
N GLY A 51 -15.30 31.19 -17.42
CA GLY A 51 -16.31 30.37 -18.11
C GLY A 51 -16.40 30.59 -19.63
N ARG A 52 -15.51 31.36 -20.20
CA ARG A 52 -15.52 31.74 -21.64
C ARG A 52 -14.26 31.29 -22.37
N ASP A 53 -13.11 31.70 -21.88
CA ASP A 53 -11.83 31.41 -22.49
C ASP A 53 -11.19 30.18 -21.84
N PHE A 54 -11.08 29.10 -22.62
CA PHE A 54 -10.59 27.80 -22.15
C PHE A 54 -9.18 27.51 -22.64
N GLU A 55 -8.27 27.27 -21.71
CA GLU A 55 -6.88 26.90 -22.00
C GLU A 55 -6.60 25.45 -21.64
N PRO A 56 -5.79 24.72 -22.43
CA PRO A 56 -5.40 23.36 -22.08
C PRO A 56 -4.47 23.37 -20.86
N ILE A 57 -4.79 22.55 -19.85
CA ILE A 57 -4.02 22.45 -18.61
C ILE A 57 -3.33 21.10 -18.43
N GLY A 58 -3.73 20.08 -19.19
CA GLY A 58 -3.13 18.76 -19.07
C GLY A 58 -3.75 17.71 -19.97
N ILE A 59 -3.23 16.50 -19.83
CA ILE A 59 -3.72 15.31 -20.51
C ILE A 59 -3.95 14.19 -19.51
N SER A 60 -4.88 13.29 -19.82
CA SER A 60 -5.11 12.04 -19.08
C SER A 60 -5.01 10.86 -20.03
N ARG A 61 -4.53 9.71 -19.52
CA ARG A 61 -4.37 8.49 -20.31
C ARG A 61 -5.71 7.99 -20.87
N SER A 62 -5.67 7.28 -21.99
CA SER A 62 -6.89 6.79 -22.67
C SER A 62 -7.79 5.90 -21.81
N TRP A 63 -7.23 5.21 -20.83
CA TRP A 63 -7.98 4.36 -19.89
C TRP A 63 -8.43 5.08 -18.61
N MET A 64 -7.90 6.29 -18.33
CA MET A 64 -8.21 7.06 -17.13
C MET A 64 -9.34 8.05 -17.42
N ARG A 65 -10.35 8.06 -16.57
CA ARG A 65 -11.54 8.93 -16.67
C ARG A 65 -11.55 10.02 -15.60
N ARG A 66 -10.36 10.45 -15.17
CA ARG A 66 -10.17 11.45 -14.13
C ARG A 66 -8.97 12.34 -14.43
N TYR A 67 -9.05 13.55 -13.93
CA TYR A 67 -7.93 14.49 -13.86
C TYR A 67 -8.01 15.29 -12.56
N THR A 68 -6.88 15.53 -11.91
CA THR A 68 -6.77 16.35 -10.71
C THR A 68 -6.07 17.65 -11.06
N ASP A 69 -6.78 18.77 -10.91
CA ASP A 69 -6.23 20.11 -11.11
C ASP A 69 -5.89 20.75 -9.77
N PHE A 70 -4.60 20.84 -9.44
CA PHE A 70 -4.14 21.43 -8.18
C PHE A 70 -4.03 22.95 -8.31
N ILE A 71 -5.05 23.66 -7.85
CA ILE A 71 -5.16 25.14 -7.93
C ILE A 71 -4.28 25.84 -6.88
N GLY A 72 -4.11 25.23 -5.70
CA GLY A 72 -3.24 25.72 -4.63
C GLY A 72 -3.87 26.71 -3.66
N THR A 73 -5.06 27.24 -3.94
CA THR A 73 -5.74 28.24 -3.10
C THR A 73 -7.19 27.89 -2.86
N VAL A 74 -7.74 28.35 -1.73
CA VAL A 74 -9.12 28.17 -1.30
C VAL A 74 -10.02 29.24 -1.95
N GLY A 75 -11.27 28.87 -2.28
CA GLY A 75 -12.28 29.81 -2.78
C GLY A 75 -12.14 30.16 -4.27
N GLN A 76 -11.35 29.43 -5.02
CA GLN A 76 -11.17 29.65 -6.45
C GLN A 76 -12.22 28.88 -7.25
N ARG A 77 -12.87 29.58 -8.19
CA ARG A 77 -13.78 29.00 -9.17
C ARG A 77 -13.02 28.67 -10.45
N ALA A 78 -13.41 27.57 -11.08
CA ALA A 78 -12.92 27.17 -12.39
C ALA A 78 -14.00 26.41 -13.16
N TRP A 79 -13.95 26.51 -14.48
CA TRP A 79 -14.80 25.77 -15.42
C TRP A 79 -13.93 24.82 -16.22
N TYR A 80 -14.43 23.62 -16.48
CA TYR A 80 -13.67 22.56 -17.12
C TYR A 80 -14.39 22.04 -18.36
N ARG A 81 -13.61 21.67 -19.36
CA ARG A 81 -14.03 20.91 -20.54
C ARG A 81 -12.99 19.83 -20.84
N VAL A 82 -13.44 18.75 -21.47
CA VAL A 82 -12.59 17.62 -21.85
C VAL A 82 -12.82 17.27 -23.31
N SER A 83 -11.77 16.87 -24.02
CA SER A 83 -11.83 16.32 -25.37
C SER A 83 -11.09 14.99 -25.48
N GLU A 84 -11.41 14.23 -26.53
CA GLU A 84 -10.68 13.04 -26.96
C GLU A 84 -9.66 13.44 -28.03
N VAL A 85 -8.45 12.83 -27.98
CA VAL A 85 -7.42 13.02 -29.01
C VAL A 85 -7.00 11.64 -29.53
N GLY A 86 -7.12 11.43 -30.83
CA GLY A 86 -6.76 10.20 -31.51
C GLY A 86 -5.28 10.07 -31.81
N TYR A 87 -4.87 8.88 -32.27
CA TYR A 87 -3.48 8.65 -32.75
C TYR A 87 -3.14 9.43 -34.00
N ASP A 88 -4.14 9.88 -34.77
CA ASP A 88 -4.00 10.80 -35.91
C ASP A 88 -3.90 12.27 -35.48
N LEU A 89 -3.88 12.52 -34.17
CA LEU A 89 -3.82 13.84 -33.51
C LEU A 89 -5.04 14.74 -33.78
N LYS A 90 -6.12 14.20 -34.34
CA LYS A 90 -7.38 14.91 -34.38
C LYS A 90 -8.02 14.94 -33.01
N GLU A 91 -8.67 16.04 -32.72
CA GLU A 91 -9.36 16.32 -31.46
C GLU A 91 -10.87 16.31 -31.69
N SER A 92 -11.61 15.71 -30.73
CA SER A 92 -13.08 15.78 -30.72
C SER A 92 -13.57 17.20 -30.41
N PRO A 93 -14.85 17.48 -30.59
CA PRO A 93 -15.49 18.62 -29.93
C PRO A 93 -15.24 18.56 -28.42
N LEU A 94 -15.21 19.75 -27.79
CA LEU A 94 -15.12 19.84 -26.32
C LEU A 94 -16.44 19.40 -25.67
N SER A 95 -16.36 18.82 -24.48
CA SER A 95 -17.53 18.59 -23.63
C SER A 95 -18.26 19.89 -23.29
N GLU A 96 -19.49 19.80 -22.76
CA GLU A 96 -20.10 20.91 -22.04
C GLU A 96 -19.21 21.36 -20.86
N ALA A 97 -19.29 22.64 -20.51
CA ALA A 97 -18.52 23.20 -19.41
C ALA A 97 -19.17 22.86 -18.06
N VAL A 98 -18.36 22.44 -17.09
CA VAL A 98 -18.79 22.20 -15.72
C VAL A 98 -17.99 23.08 -14.77
N GLU A 99 -18.70 23.77 -13.85
CA GLU A 99 -18.09 24.66 -12.86
C GLU A 99 -17.85 23.91 -11.54
N ALA A 100 -16.71 24.20 -10.90
CA ALA A 100 -16.44 23.81 -9.52
C ALA A 100 -15.61 24.88 -8.79
N ALA A 101 -15.56 24.80 -7.46
CA ALA A 101 -14.76 25.73 -6.65
C ALA A 101 -14.07 24.99 -5.50
N THR A 102 -12.85 25.40 -5.20
CA THR A 102 -12.16 25.00 -3.97
C THR A 102 -12.83 25.61 -2.75
N ARG A 103 -12.77 24.91 -1.60
CA ARG A 103 -13.44 25.33 -0.37
C ARG A 103 -12.61 24.95 0.86
N PRO A 104 -12.81 25.64 2.00
CA PRO A 104 -12.17 25.21 3.26
C PRO A 104 -12.60 23.78 3.63
N MET A 105 -11.69 23.02 4.25
CA MET A 105 -11.95 21.66 4.72
C MET A 105 -11.52 21.52 6.18
N THR A 106 -12.29 20.75 6.93
CA THR A 106 -11.94 20.31 8.29
C THR A 106 -10.89 19.20 8.24
N ASP A 107 -10.26 18.89 9.38
CA ASP A 107 -9.32 17.78 9.49
C ASP A 107 -9.95 16.44 9.12
N GLY A 108 -11.20 16.20 9.50
CA GLY A 108 -11.96 15.00 9.11
C GLY A 108 -12.17 14.89 7.61
N GLU A 109 -12.52 15.99 6.94
CA GLU A 109 -12.68 16.04 5.49
C GLU A 109 -11.35 15.86 4.75
N LEU A 110 -10.22 16.36 5.32
CA LEU A 110 -8.89 16.11 4.76
C LEU A 110 -8.53 14.61 4.83
N LEU A 111 -8.88 13.92 5.92
CA LEU A 111 -8.70 12.47 6.03
C LEU A 111 -9.58 11.72 5.01
N ASP A 112 -10.85 12.08 4.86
CA ASP A 112 -11.73 11.48 3.85
C ASP A 112 -11.16 11.67 2.44
N MET A 113 -10.69 12.86 2.11
CA MET A 113 -10.07 13.18 0.83
C MET A 113 -8.84 12.32 0.54
N VAL A 114 -7.94 12.18 1.52
CA VAL A 114 -6.73 11.37 1.36
C VAL A 114 -7.07 9.89 1.20
N GLN A 115 -7.97 9.36 2.05
CA GLN A 115 -8.42 7.97 1.95
C GLN A 115 -9.09 7.69 0.60
N GLU A 116 -10.00 8.57 0.14
CA GLU A 116 -10.68 8.42 -1.15
C GLU A 116 -9.68 8.46 -2.32
N ALA A 117 -8.75 9.41 -2.32
CA ALA A 117 -7.78 9.55 -3.41
C ALA A 117 -6.84 8.33 -3.51
N GLN A 118 -6.33 7.85 -2.38
CA GLN A 118 -5.42 6.70 -2.37
C GLN A 118 -6.13 5.35 -2.55
N PHE A 119 -7.37 5.22 -2.09
CA PHE A 119 -8.25 4.09 -2.42
C PHE A 119 -8.41 3.92 -3.94
N ARG A 120 -8.49 5.01 -4.71
CA ARG A 120 -8.62 4.96 -6.17
C ARG A 120 -7.48 4.28 -6.88
N TYR A 121 -6.29 4.23 -6.29
CA TYR A 121 -5.18 3.44 -6.82
C TYR A 121 -5.57 1.97 -7.00
N TYR A 122 -6.33 1.42 -6.04
CA TYR A 122 -6.78 0.04 -6.03
C TYR A 122 -8.12 -0.16 -6.73
N TRP A 123 -8.89 0.90 -6.92
CA TRP A 123 -10.19 0.83 -7.57
C TRP A 123 -10.12 1.14 -9.06
N ASP A 124 -9.70 2.34 -9.40
CA ASP A 124 -9.57 2.83 -10.79
C ASP A 124 -8.26 2.33 -11.43
N GLY A 125 -7.19 2.25 -10.64
CA GLY A 125 -5.85 1.85 -11.08
C GLY A 125 -5.58 0.35 -11.05
N ALA A 126 -6.52 -0.48 -10.57
CA ALA A 126 -6.38 -1.93 -10.55
C ALA A 126 -6.10 -2.52 -11.94
N GLU A 127 -5.47 -3.69 -11.99
CA GLU A 127 -5.37 -4.45 -13.22
C GLU A 127 -6.77 -5.00 -13.61
N PRO A 128 -7.26 -4.74 -14.85
CA PRO A 128 -8.69 -4.94 -15.15
C PRO A 128 -9.16 -6.40 -15.15
N ALA A 129 -8.31 -7.36 -15.52
CA ALA A 129 -8.68 -8.77 -15.61
C ALA A 129 -8.74 -9.45 -14.25
N SER A 130 -7.80 -9.13 -13.37
CA SER A 130 -7.69 -9.70 -12.01
C SER A 130 -8.47 -8.89 -10.96
N GLY A 131 -8.54 -7.58 -11.12
CA GLY A 131 -9.04 -6.64 -10.11
C GLY A 131 -8.04 -6.38 -8.98
N LEU A 132 -6.80 -6.87 -9.09
CA LEU A 132 -5.74 -6.75 -8.10
C LEU A 132 -4.83 -5.54 -8.36
N ALA A 133 -3.97 -5.23 -7.40
CA ALA A 133 -3.12 -4.05 -7.43
C ALA A 133 -1.92 -4.22 -8.36
N ARG A 134 -1.66 -3.20 -9.18
CA ARG A 134 -0.37 -3.03 -9.84
C ARG A 134 0.70 -2.68 -8.81
N GLU A 135 1.95 -3.00 -9.09
CA GLU A 135 3.08 -2.55 -8.25
C GLU A 135 3.21 -1.03 -8.26
N ASN A 136 3.26 -0.45 -9.45
CA ASN A 136 3.42 0.98 -9.66
C ASN A 136 2.48 1.53 -10.74
N ILE A 137 2.08 2.80 -10.60
CA ILE A 137 1.43 3.57 -11.67
C ILE A 137 2.16 4.93 -11.81
N PRO A 138 2.78 5.23 -12.96
CA PRO A 138 2.99 4.37 -14.14
C PRO A 138 3.95 3.20 -13.84
N GLY A 139 3.78 2.10 -14.57
CA GLY A 139 4.57 0.89 -14.41
C GLY A 139 4.24 -0.15 -15.48
N ARG A 140 4.57 -1.41 -15.22
CA ARG A 140 4.14 -2.54 -16.06
C ARG A 140 2.65 -2.77 -15.84
N GLY A 141 1.84 -2.38 -16.84
CA GLY A 141 0.38 -2.33 -16.74
C GLY A 141 -0.32 -3.67 -16.48
N ASP A 142 0.31 -4.78 -16.86
CA ASP A 142 -0.24 -6.12 -16.74
C ASP A 142 0.29 -6.86 -15.49
N MET A 143 1.28 -6.31 -14.81
CA MET A 143 1.90 -6.92 -13.64
C MET A 143 1.18 -6.50 -12.36
N ILE A 144 0.80 -7.50 -11.57
CA ILE A 144 0.23 -7.32 -10.24
C ILE A 144 1.21 -7.81 -9.17
N ALA A 145 1.16 -7.17 -8.00
CA ALA A 145 1.93 -7.55 -6.82
C ALA A 145 1.02 -8.16 -5.75
N ALA A 146 1.41 -9.31 -5.20
CA ALA A 146 0.58 -10.04 -4.23
C ALA A 146 0.37 -9.26 -2.93
N GLY A 147 1.41 -8.71 -2.34
CA GLY A 147 1.32 -7.94 -1.10
C GLY A 147 0.58 -6.62 -1.26
N ALA A 148 0.91 -5.85 -2.30
CA ALA A 148 0.16 -4.63 -2.62
C ALA A 148 -1.33 -4.92 -2.84
N SER A 149 -1.66 -6.09 -3.40
CA SER A 149 -3.06 -6.54 -3.56
C SER A 149 -3.72 -6.82 -2.22
N GLY A 150 -3.01 -7.41 -1.25
CA GLY A 150 -3.52 -7.60 0.11
C GLY A 150 -3.87 -6.27 0.80
N PHE A 151 -3.00 -5.29 0.67
CA PHE A 151 -3.26 -3.93 1.17
C PHE A 151 -4.42 -3.27 0.42
N GLY A 152 -4.51 -3.47 -0.89
CA GLY A 152 -5.61 -2.99 -1.72
C GLY A 152 -6.96 -3.63 -1.39
N ILE A 153 -6.99 -4.89 -0.97
CA ILE A 153 -8.18 -5.57 -0.46
C ILE A 153 -8.69 -4.86 0.80
N MET A 154 -7.81 -4.58 1.76
CA MET A 154 -8.18 -3.83 2.97
C MET A 154 -8.62 -2.40 2.65
N ALA A 155 -7.91 -1.71 1.76
CA ALA A 155 -8.28 -0.38 1.29
C ALA A 155 -9.64 -0.37 0.57
N THR A 156 -9.99 -1.44 -0.14
CA THR A 156 -11.30 -1.59 -0.81
C THR A 156 -12.42 -1.78 0.21
N ILE A 157 -12.20 -2.54 1.29
CA ILE A 157 -13.14 -2.62 2.41
C ILE A 157 -13.42 -1.23 2.98
N VAL A 158 -12.37 -0.46 3.24
CA VAL A 158 -12.51 0.94 3.71
C VAL A 158 -13.32 1.77 2.71
N GLY A 159 -13.05 1.62 1.41
CA GLY A 159 -13.77 2.35 0.37
C GLY A 159 -15.28 2.04 0.32
N ILE A 160 -15.66 0.79 0.57
CA ILE A 160 -17.06 0.38 0.68
C ILE A 160 -17.69 0.94 1.96
N ASP A 161 -17.03 0.80 3.09
CA ASP A 161 -17.53 1.26 4.38
C ASP A 161 -17.72 2.79 4.45
N ARG A 162 -16.79 3.53 3.81
CA ARG A 162 -16.85 4.99 3.66
C ARG A 162 -17.83 5.46 2.57
N GLY A 163 -18.40 4.55 1.78
CA GLY A 163 -19.31 4.90 0.70
C GLY A 163 -18.63 5.52 -0.53
N PHE A 164 -17.32 5.33 -0.73
CA PHE A 164 -16.64 5.72 -1.97
C PHE A 164 -17.11 4.87 -3.14
N VAL A 165 -17.47 3.63 -2.87
CA VAL A 165 -18.16 2.69 -3.76
C VAL A 165 -19.26 1.95 -2.99
N THR A 166 -20.23 1.41 -3.71
CA THR A 166 -21.32 0.64 -3.09
C THR A 166 -20.87 -0.77 -2.69
N ARG A 167 -21.57 -1.38 -1.72
CA ARG A 167 -21.32 -2.78 -1.34
C ARG A 167 -21.50 -3.74 -2.53
N ALA A 168 -22.48 -3.48 -3.40
CA ALA A 168 -22.71 -4.31 -4.59
C ALA A 168 -21.52 -4.28 -5.56
N GLU A 169 -20.96 -3.11 -5.83
CA GLU A 169 -19.72 -2.98 -6.64
C GLU A 169 -18.54 -3.67 -5.96
N GLY A 170 -18.45 -3.56 -4.63
CA GLY A 170 -17.45 -4.29 -3.84
C GLY A 170 -17.60 -5.80 -3.98
N VAL A 171 -18.81 -6.35 -3.85
CA VAL A 171 -19.08 -7.79 -4.03
C VAL A 171 -18.65 -8.24 -5.43
N GLU A 172 -18.99 -7.51 -6.48
CA GLU A 172 -18.56 -7.81 -7.85
C GLU A 172 -17.03 -7.85 -7.97
N ARG A 173 -16.36 -6.85 -7.39
CA ARG A 173 -14.88 -6.77 -7.37
C ARG A 173 -14.27 -7.96 -6.65
N PHE A 174 -14.79 -8.35 -5.49
CA PHE A 174 -14.26 -9.47 -4.71
C PHE A 174 -14.57 -10.84 -5.33
N LEU A 175 -15.67 -10.99 -6.03
CA LEU A 175 -15.93 -12.20 -6.85
C LEU A 175 -14.86 -12.34 -7.95
N LYS A 176 -14.50 -11.25 -8.62
CA LYS A 176 -13.43 -11.22 -9.62
C LYS A 176 -12.08 -11.59 -9.00
N ILE A 177 -11.68 -10.91 -7.91
CA ILE A 177 -10.43 -11.15 -7.21
C ILE A 177 -10.31 -12.60 -6.75
N THR A 178 -11.31 -13.12 -6.04
CA THR A 178 -11.26 -14.48 -5.52
C THR A 178 -11.27 -15.55 -6.62
N SER A 179 -12.00 -15.33 -7.71
CA SER A 179 -11.97 -16.20 -8.89
C SER A 179 -10.62 -16.19 -9.60
N PHE A 180 -9.94 -15.02 -9.64
CA PHE A 180 -8.59 -14.93 -10.18
C PHE A 180 -7.60 -15.71 -9.32
N LEU A 181 -7.63 -15.53 -8.00
CA LEU A 181 -6.72 -16.18 -7.07
C LEU A 181 -6.84 -17.72 -7.08
N GLU A 182 -8.04 -18.28 -7.35
CA GLU A 182 -8.23 -19.71 -7.50
C GLU A 182 -7.48 -20.34 -8.68
N ARG A 183 -7.25 -19.57 -9.75
CA ARG A 183 -6.61 -20.04 -10.99
C ARG A 183 -5.17 -19.56 -11.16
N ALA A 184 -4.71 -18.59 -10.37
CA ALA A 184 -3.35 -18.09 -10.42
C ALA A 184 -2.34 -19.15 -9.97
N ASP A 185 -1.10 -19.06 -10.45
CA ASP A 185 -0.02 -19.96 -10.04
C ASP A 185 0.22 -19.87 -8.54
N ARG A 186 0.25 -21.06 -7.90
CA ARG A 186 0.56 -21.22 -6.48
C ARG A 186 1.57 -22.34 -6.28
N PHE A 187 2.45 -22.16 -5.32
CA PHE A 187 3.51 -23.10 -5.00
C PHE A 187 3.41 -23.43 -3.50
N HIS A 188 3.02 -24.66 -3.18
CA HIS A 188 2.66 -25.04 -1.80
C HIS A 188 1.59 -24.11 -1.21
N GLY A 189 0.62 -23.71 -2.05
CA GLY A 189 -0.46 -22.80 -1.69
C GLY A 189 -0.07 -21.31 -1.62
N ALA A 190 1.21 -20.97 -1.59
CA ALA A 190 1.68 -19.59 -1.61
C ALA A 190 1.74 -19.01 -3.03
N TYR A 191 1.52 -17.71 -3.15
CA TYR A 191 1.57 -16.96 -4.40
C TYR A 191 2.98 -16.45 -4.69
N ALA A 192 3.23 -16.13 -5.95
CA ALA A 192 4.45 -15.42 -6.34
C ALA A 192 4.38 -13.95 -5.92
N HIS A 193 5.55 -13.31 -5.80
CA HIS A 193 5.65 -11.87 -5.56
C HIS A 193 4.88 -11.09 -6.61
N PHE A 194 5.19 -11.34 -7.89
CA PHE A 194 4.52 -10.73 -9.03
C PHE A 194 3.85 -11.79 -9.92
N MET A 195 2.69 -11.41 -10.46
CA MET A 195 1.94 -12.25 -11.38
C MET A 195 1.47 -11.42 -12.59
N ASP A 196 1.34 -12.06 -13.73
CA ASP A 196 0.66 -11.50 -14.89
C ASP A 196 -0.85 -11.43 -14.63
N GLY A 197 -1.42 -10.25 -14.64
CA GLY A 197 -2.81 -10.02 -14.29
C GLY A 197 -3.83 -10.74 -15.17
N PRO A 198 -3.68 -10.80 -16.51
CA PRO A 198 -4.56 -11.57 -17.37
C PRO A 198 -4.54 -13.08 -17.11
N THR A 199 -3.37 -13.67 -16.85
CA THR A 199 -3.20 -15.12 -16.83
C THR A 199 -2.99 -15.73 -15.45
N GLY A 200 -2.56 -14.95 -14.46
CA GLY A 200 -2.17 -15.42 -13.13
C GLY A 200 -0.83 -16.16 -13.09
N LYS A 201 -0.03 -16.10 -14.16
CA LYS A 201 1.28 -16.72 -14.23
C LYS A 201 2.32 -15.88 -13.48
N VAL A 202 3.31 -16.57 -12.88
CA VAL A 202 4.42 -15.89 -12.19
C VAL A 202 5.19 -14.98 -13.15
N GLU A 203 5.52 -13.77 -12.65
CA GLU A 203 6.37 -12.79 -13.32
C GLU A 203 7.70 -12.65 -12.57
N THR A 204 8.80 -12.98 -13.25
CA THR A 204 10.15 -12.98 -12.65
C THR A 204 10.80 -11.59 -12.67
N PHE A 205 10.14 -10.61 -12.05
CA PHE A 205 10.58 -9.20 -12.12
C PHE A 205 11.93 -8.97 -11.42
N PHE A 206 12.15 -9.59 -10.26
CA PHE A 206 13.43 -9.52 -9.52
C PHE A 206 14.47 -10.55 -10.01
N GLY A 207 14.17 -11.26 -11.07
CA GLY A 207 15.10 -12.20 -11.73
C GLY A 207 14.66 -13.66 -11.62
N GLY A 208 15.38 -14.52 -12.32
CA GLY A 208 14.99 -15.92 -12.51
C GLY A 208 15.05 -16.80 -11.24
N LYS A 209 15.56 -16.30 -10.12
CA LYS A 209 15.52 -17.01 -8.84
C LYS A 209 14.19 -16.79 -8.09
N ASP A 210 13.51 -15.68 -8.38
CA ASP A 210 12.22 -15.30 -7.82
C ASP A 210 11.11 -15.69 -8.82
N ASN A 211 10.99 -17.00 -9.06
CA ASN A 211 10.07 -17.57 -10.04
C ASN A 211 9.03 -18.53 -9.45
N GLY A 212 8.83 -18.44 -8.15
CA GLY A 212 7.93 -19.32 -7.41
C GLY A 212 7.20 -18.63 -6.27
N ALA A 213 7.15 -19.28 -5.11
CA ALA A 213 6.48 -18.77 -3.93
C ALA A 213 7.23 -17.61 -3.29
N ASP A 214 6.47 -16.59 -2.87
CA ASP A 214 6.88 -15.57 -1.90
C ASP A 214 5.94 -15.65 -0.68
N LEU A 215 6.46 -16.14 0.45
CA LEU A 215 5.65 -16.37 1.63
C LEU A 215 5.25 -15.06 2.33
N VAL A 216 6.08 -14.03 2.24
CA VAL A 216 5.82 -12.72 2.86
C VAL A 216 4.73 -11.97 2.09
N GLU A 217 4.85 -11.89 0.78
CA GLU A 217 3.81 -11.31 -0.09
C GLU A 217 2.48 -12.05 0.05
N THR A 218 2.54 -13.40 0.13
CA THR A 218 1.37 -14.24 0.45
C THR A 218 0.77 -13.87 1.80
N SER A 219 1.59 -13.58 2.81
CA SER A 219 1.11 -13.18 4.14
C SER A 219 0.37 -11.84 4.10
N PHE A 220 0.89 -10.87 3.37
CA PHE A 220 0.21 -9.58 3.17
C PHE A 220 -1.12 -9.76 2.42
N LEU A 221 -1.16 -10.63 1.43
CA LEU A 221 -2.39 -10.97 0.70
C LEU A 221 -3.43 -11.59 1.63
N PHE A 222 -3.05 -12.59 2.43
CA PHE A 222 -3.98 -13.27 3.35
C PHE A 222 -4.40 -12.39 4.52
N GLN A 223 -3.60 -11.46 4.97
CA GLN A 223 -4.03 -10.45 5.94
C GLN A 223 -5.26 -9.68 5.43
N GLY A 224 -5.25 -9.27 4.16
CA GLY A 224 -6.39 -8.64 3.51
C GLY A 224 -7.56 -9.59 3.28
N LEU A 225 -7.30 -10.80 2.79
CA LEU A 225 -8.36 -11.78 2.51
C LEU A 225 -9.10 -12.22 3.77
N LEU A 226 -8.42 -12.43 4.89
CA LEU A 226 -9.07 -12.80 6.16
C LEU A 226 -9.94 -11.66 6.72
N ALA A 227 -9.52 -10.41 6.57
CA ALA A 227 -10.36 -9.25 6.89
C ALA A 227 -11.60 -9.20 5.97
N ALA A 228 -11.42 -9.43 4.66
CA ALA A 228 -12.52 -9.45 3.69
C ALA A 228 -13.52 -10.58 3.97
N ARG A 229 -13.04 -11.75 4.38
CA ARG A 229 -13.87 -12.90 4.78
C ARG A 229 -14.82 -12.53 5.91
N GLN A 230 -14.39 -11.69 6.83
CA GLN A 230 -15.22 -11.22 7.94
C GLN A 230 -16.12 -10.04 7.55
N TYR A 231 -15.71 -9.21 6.61
CA TYR A 231 -16.49 -8.08 6.13
C TYR A 231 -17.71 -8.49 5.31
N PHE A 232 -17.55 -9.46 4.40
CA PHE A 232 -18.63 -9.98 3.57
C PHE A 232 -19.43 -11.05 4.33
N ASP A 233 -20.22 -10.65 5.30
CA ASP A 233 -20.97 -11.50 6.24
C ASP A 233 -22.45 -11.67 5.87
N GLY A 234 -22.91 -11.08 4.77
CA GLY A 234 -24.30 -11.14 4.30
C GLY A 234 -24.73 -12.54 3.83
N ASP A 235 -26.06 -12.72 3.74
CA ASP A 235 -26.69 -14.00 3.40
C ASP A 235 -26.78 -14.26 1.89
N SER A 236 -26.28 -13.35 1.03
CA SER A 236 -26.31 -13.52 -0.42
C SER A 236 -25.41 -14.69 -0.88
N GLN A 237 -25.77 -15.32 -2.00
CA GLN A 237 -24.95 -16.40 -2.58
C GLN A 237 -23.56 -15.90 -2.98
N GLU A 238 -23.48 -14.67 -3.45
CA GLU A 238 -22.24 -14.02 -3.86
C GLU A 238 -21.28 -13.84 -2.69
N GLU A 239 -21.76 -13.30 -1.56
CA GLU A 239 -20.92 -13.14 -0.38
C GLU A 239 -20.55 -14.48 0.24
N ALA A 240 -21.46 -15.46 0.25
CA ALA A 240 -21.16 -16.82 0.68
C ALA A 240 -20.07 -17.47 -0.19
N LEU A 241 -20.08 -17.20 -1.51
CA LEU A 241 -19.06 -17.68 -2.44
C LEU A 241 -17.70 -17.02 -2.17
N ILE A 242 -17.66 -15.71 -1.92
CA ILE A 242 -16.44 -15.00 -1.53
C ILE A 242 -15.82 -15.65 -0.29
N ARG A 243 -16.62 -15.84 0.78
CA ARG A 243 -16.15 -16.48 2.02
C ARG A 243 -15.61 -17.89 1.78
N SER A 244 -16.36 -18.71 1.04
CA SER A 244 -15.97 -20.10 0.74
C SER A 244 -14.66 -20.20 -0.02
N ARG A 245 -14.44 -19.31 -0.99
CA ARG A 245 -13.18 -19.25 -1.76
C ARG A 245 -12.02 -18.84 -0.87
N ILE A 246 -12.19 -17.80 -0.05
CA ILE A 246 -11.15 -17.35 0.88
C ILE A 246 -10.80 -18.47 1.88
N ASP A 247 -11.81 -19.09 2.49
CA ASP A 247 -11.61 -20.18 3.46
C ASP A 247 -10.85 -21.37 2.84
N ARG A 248 -11.11 -21.72 1.56
CA ARG A 248 -10.38 -22.76 0.86
C ARG A 248 -8.93 -22.35 0.59
N LEU A 249 -8.71 -21.18 -0.01
CA LEU A 249 -7.36 -20.68 -0.32
C LEU A 249 -6.50 -20.57 0.94
N TRP A 250 -7.09 -20.11 2.05
CA TRP A 250 -6.42 -20.02 3.34
C TRP A 250 -5.93 -21.38 3.87
N LYS A 251 -6.79 -22.41 3.76
CA LYS A 251 -6.48 -23.76 4.20
C LYS A 251 -5.44 -24.49 3.33
N GLU A 252 -5.26 -24.04 2.09
CA GLU A 252 -4.34 -24.65 1.14
C GLU A 252 -2.90 -24.15 1.23
N VAL A 253 -2.62 -23.08 2.00
CA VAL A 253 -1.24 -22.61 2.20
C VAL A 253 -0.49 -23.53 3.13
N GLU A 254 0.55 -24.15 2.62
CA GLU A 254 1.40 -25.09 3.35
C GLU A 254 2.51 -24.35 4.13
N TRP A 255 2.14 -23.55 5.13
CA TRP A 255 3.06 -22.72 5.92
C TRP A 255 4.25 -23.50 6.47
N SER A 256 4.01 -24.73 6.97
CA SER A 256 5.06 -25.60 7.52
C SER A 256 6.08 -26.07 6.47
N TRP A 257 5.72 -26.08 5.17
CA TRP A 257 6.66 -26.35 4.08
C TRP A 257 7.83 -25.36 4.07
N PHE A 258 7.55 -24.10 4.36
CA PHE A 258 8.53 -23.03 4.31
C PHE A 258 9.54 -23.04 5.47
N LYS A 259 9.57 -24.08 6.27
CA LYS A 259 10.65 -24.40 7.20
C LYS A 259 11.89 -24.96 6.51
N GLN A 260 11.81 -25.40 5.25
CA GLN A 260 12.80 -26.18 4.51
C GLN A 260 13.00 -27.62 5.05
N HIS A 261 13.09 -27.81 6.35
CA HIS A 261 13.19 -29.10 7.04
C HIS A 261 12.53 -29.02 8.42
N ASP A 262 12.15 -30.17 8.95
CA ASP A 262 11.31 -30.25 10.15
C ASP A 262 11.92 -29.58 11.39
N ASP A 263 13.24 -29.66 11.55
CA ASP A 263 13.96 -29.10 12.71
C ASP A 263 14.31 -27.61 12.56
N SER A 264 14.01 -26.97 11.43
CA SER A 264 14.30 -25.55 11.24
C SER A 264 13.52 -24.69 12.23
N PRO A 265 14.16 -23.77 12.96
CA PRO A 265 13.48 -22.78 13.78
C PRO A 265 12.90 -21.63 12.94
N TYR A 266 13.30 -21.52 11.68
CA TYR A 266 12.96 -20.39 10.79
C TYR A 266 11.94 -20.77 9.74
N LEU A 267 11.11 -19.80 9.33
CA LEU A 267 10.43 -19.76 8.05
C LEU A 267 11.33 -19.08 7.03
N TYR A 268 11.17 -19.47 5.76
CA TYR A 268 11.96 -18.90 4.66
C TYR A 268 11.06 -18.15 3.68
N TRP A 269 11.60 -17.09 3.08
CA TRP A 269 10.87 -16.12 2.26
C TRP A 269 10.41 -16.71 0.95
N HIS A 270 11.33 -17.37 0.22
CA HIS A 270 11.11 -17.75 -1.18
C HIS A 270 11.32 -19.25 -1.40
N TRP A 271 10.54 -19.81 -2.29
CA TRP A 271 10.76 -21.14 -2.83
C TRP A 271 10.55 -21.16 -4.35
N SER A 272 11.50 -21.76 -5.09
CA SER A 272 11.50 -21.88 -6.55
C SER A 272 11.16 -23.31 -6.97
N PRO A 273 10.25 -23.50 -7.95
CA PRO A 273 9.86 -24.87 -8.38
C PRO A 273 10.98 -25.65 -9.08
N ASP A 274 11.97 -24.98 -9.65
CA ASP A 274 13.10 -25.58 -10.37
C ASP A 274 14.45 -25.37 -9.69
N GLN A 275 14.56 -24.40 -8.78
CA GLN A 275 15.81 -24.06 -8.06
C GLN A 275 15.66 -24.21 -6.53
N HIS A 276 14.49 -24.65 -6.06
CA HIS A 276 14.18 -24.91 -4.64
C HIS A 276 14.49 -23.70 -3.74
N TRP A 277 15.37 -23.84 -2.79
CA TRP A 277 15.72 -22.83 -1.78
C TRP A 277 16.88 -21.92 -2.20
N VAL A 278 17.06 -21.66 -3.51
CA VAL A 278 18.22 -20.92 -4.06
C VAL A 278 18.43 -19.53 -3.45
N ILE A 279 17.36 -18.84 -3.05
CA ILE A 279 17.46 -17.54 -2.37
C ILE A 279 17.84 -17.70 -0.92
N ASN A 280 17.30 -18.73 -0.25
CA ASN A 280 17.65 -19.14 1.12
C ASN A 280 17.63 -18.01 2.16
N HIS A 281 16.60 -17.18 2.14
CA HIS A 281 16.45 -16.03 3.05
C HIS A 281 15.57 -16.42 4.25
N PRO A 282 16.12 -16.62 5.46
CA PRO A 282 15.34 -16.88 6.65
C PRO A 282 14.63 -15.62 7.13
N LEU A 283 13.39 -15.77 7.61
CA LEU A 283 12.63 -14.68 8.20
C LEU A 283 13.01 -14.51 9.67
N ILE A 284 13.63 -13.39 9.98
CA ILE A 284 14.13 -13.06 11.33
C ILE A 284 13.70 -11.63 11.65
N GLY A 285 12.97 -11.42 12.76
CA GLY A 285 12.58 -10.08 13.21
C GLY A 285 13.76 -9.31 13.83
N TRP A 286 13.69 -8.03 13.88
CA TRP A 286 12.54 -7.16 13.72
C TRP A 286 12.52 -6.56 12.29
N ASN A 287 11.39 -6.73 11.60
CA ASN A 287 11.11 -6.12 10.30
C ASN A 287 9.60 -6.25 9.98
N GLU A 288 9.20 -6.07 8.73
CA GLU A 288 7.80 -6.12 8.27
C GLU A 288 7.16 -7.51 8.30
N THR A 289 7.94 -8.59 8.49
CA THR A 289 7.47 -9.97 8.25
C THR A 289 6.87 -10.67 9.46
N MET A 290 6.59 -9.96 10.57
CA MET A 290 5.95 -10.56 11.76
C MET A 290 4.66 -11.29 11.39
N ILE A 291 3.84 -10.71 10.54
CA ILE A 291 2.55 -11.28 10.12
C ILE A 291 2.71 -12.68 9.51
N THR A 292 3.85 -12.99 8.89
CA THR A 292 4.11 -14.30 8.29
C THR A 292 4.16 -15.39 9.37
N TYR A 293 4.89 -15.16 10.47
CA TYR A 293 4.87 -16.10 11.61
C TYR A 293 3.51 -16.16 12.28
N MET A 294 2.83 -15.03 12.42
CA MET A 294 1.50 -14.98 13.02
C MET A 294 0.51 -15.84 12.21
N LEU A 295 0.44 -15.66 10.89
CA LEU A 295 -0.44 -16.45 10.03
C LEU A 295 -0.05 -17.93 9.98
N ALA A 296 1.23 -18.23 9.96
CA ALA A 296 1.71 -19.62 10.04
C ALA A 296 1.25 -20.31 11.33
N ILE A 297 1.27 -19.61 12.46
CA ILE A 297 0.76 -20.15 13.76
C ILE A 297 -0.77 -20.22 13.77
N MET A 298 -1.46 -19.28 13.12
CA MET A 298 -2.91 -19.21 13.03
C MET A 298 -3.52 -20.25 12.07
N SER A 299 -2.72 -20.80 11.15
CA SER A 299 -3.21 -21.72 10.11
C SER A 299 -3.93 -22.92 10.72
N PRO A 300 -5.14 -23.28 10.21
CA PRO A 300 -5.89 -24.42 10.74
C PRO A 300 -5.43 -25.79 10.21
N THR A 301 -4.59 -25.81 9.16
CA THR A 301 -4.23 -27.04 8.44
C THR A 301 -2.73 -27.33 8.46
N HIS A 302 -1.93 -26.43 7.91
CA HIS A 302 -0.49 -26.60 7.73
C HIS A 302 0.32 -25.60 8.57
N GLY A 303 -0.13 -25.38 9.81
CA GLY A 303 0.49 -24.41 10.72
C GLY A 303 1.83 -24.87 11.28
N VAL A 304 2.49 -23.93 11.97
CA VAL A 304 3.70 -24.18 12.72
C VAL A 304 3.45 -24.04 14.22
N ALA A 305 4.33 -24.63 15.03
CA ALA A 305 4.20 -24.55 16.48
C ALA A 305 4.32 -23.09 16.97
N PRO A 306 3.51 -22.65 17.95
CA PRO A 306 3.58 -21.29 18.50
C PRO A 306 4.97 -20.89 18.98
N GLY A 307 5.75 -21.85 19.51
CA GLY A 307 7.14 -21.65 19.96
C GLY A 307 8.08 -21.12 18.89
N MET A 308 7.74 -21.29 17.58
CA MET A 308 8.53 -20.74 16.48
C MET A 308 8.53 -19.19 16.46
N TYR A 309 7.58 -18.55 17.12
CA TYR A 309 7.65 -17.11 17.33
C TYR A 309 8.94 -16.71 18.06
N TYR A 310 9.34 -17.48 19.10
CA TYR A 310 10.54 -17.18 19.87
C TYR A 310 11.80 -17.84 19.33
N SER A 311 11.70 -19.04 18.74
CA SER A 311 12.87 -19.71 18.18
C SER A 311 13.27 -19.22 16.78
N GLY A 312 12.31 -18.67 16.02
CA GLY A 312 12.52 -18.14 14.67
C GLY A 312 12.45 -16.60 14.61
N TRP A 313 11.24 -16.04 14.70
CA TRP A 313 11.02 -14.61 14.59
C TRP A 313 11.85 -13.79 15.59
N ALA A 314 11.67 -14.02 16.88
CA ALA A 314 12.38 -13.34 17.96
C ALA A 314 13.60 -14.16 18.46
N SER A 315 14.25 -14.91 17.58
CA SER A 315 15.38 -15.77 17.91
C SER A 315 16.54 -14.99 18.55
N GLN A 316 17.17 -15.62 19.57
CA GLN A 316 18.35 -15.13 20.27
C GLN A 316 19.62 -15.91 19.87
N GLU A 317 19.52 -16.74 18.84
CA GLU A 317 20.66 -17.50 18.35
C GLU A 317 21.64 -16.59 17.58
N LYS A 318 22.90 -17.03 17.50
CA LYS A 318 23.98 -16.25 16.85
C LYS A 318 23.62 -15.81 15.43
N MET A 319 23.00 -16.69 14.65
CA MET A 319 22.57 -16.35 13.28
C MET A 319 21.60 -15.18 13.25
N ALA A 320 20.66 -15.13 14.20
CA ALA A 320 19.70 -14.03 14.29
C ALA A 320 20.35 -12.71 14.74
N HIS A 321 21.32 -12.77 15.65
CA HIS A 321 22.14 -11.63 16.04
C HIS A 321 22.92 -11.08 14.85
N ASP A 322 23.66 -11.97 14.14
CA ASP A 322 24.45 -11.59 12.99
C ASP A 322 23.60 -10.99 11.87
N TYR A 323 22.40 -11.54 11.63
CA TYR A 323 21.44 -11.02 10.67
C TYR A 323 21.01 -9.58 10.99
N ARG A 324 20.60 -9.33 12.26
CA ARG A 324 20.17 -7.99 12.71
C ARG A 324 21.31 -6.98 12.66
N ALA A 325 22.47 -7.35 13.20
CA ALA A 325 23.67 -6.51 13.19
C ALA A 325 24.12 -6.18 11.76
N GLY A 326 23.99 -7.14 10.84
CA GLY A 326 24.39 -6.99 9.44
C GLY A 326 23.55 -5.96 8.70
N TRP A 327 22.23 -6.06 8.74
CA TRP A 327 21.39 -5.11 8.02
C TRP A 327 21.30 -3.74 8.73
N GLY A 328 21.32 -3.73 10.05
CA GLY A 328 21.31 -2.49 10.83
C GLY A 328 22.67 -1.80 10.92
N MET A 329 23.76 -2.44 10.44
CA MET A 329 25.14 -1.97 10.57
C MET A 329 25.51 -1.55 12.00
N THR A 330 24.94 -2.23 13.01
CA THR A 330 25.13 -1.96 14.44
C THR A 330 24.83 -3.20 15.29
N GLU A 331 25.45 -3.27 16.46
CA GLU A 331 25.12 -4.28 17.48
C GLU A 331 23.89 -3.88 18.33
N ASP A 332 23.43 -2.63 18.22
CA ASP A 332 22.25 -2.16 18.96
C ASP A 332 20.98 -2.83 18.44
N GLY A 333 20.28 -3.57 19.31
CA GLY A 333 19.08 -4.33 18.96
C GLY A 333 19.35 -5.66 18.26
N SER A 334 20.61 -6.09 18.11
CA SER A 334 20.94 -7.40 17.54
C SER A 334 20.39 -8.56 18.34
N ALA A 335 20.12 -8.38 19.63
CA ALA A 335 19.52 -9.34 20.54
C ALA A 335 17.97 -9.38 20.51
N TYR A 336 17.28 -8.89 19.46
CA TYR A 336 15.85 -8.62 19.37
C TYR A 336 15.39 -7.51 20.32
N LYS A 337 15.75 -7.57 21.59
CA LYS A 337 15.53 -6.49 22.56
C LYS A 337 16.57 -5.40 22.34
N ASN A 338 16.13 -4.19 22.02
CA ASN A 338 17.02 -3.04 21.93
C ASN A 338 17.36 -2.50 23.34
N GLY A 339 16.36 -1.93 24.01
CA GLY A 339 16.49 -1.38 25.37
C GLY A 339 17.17 -0.03 25.47
N ASN A 340 17.70 0.53 24.38
CA ASN A 340 18.35 1.83 24.34
C ASN A 340 17.34 2.99 24.32
N THR A 341 17.85 4.19 24.51
CA THR A 341 17.06 5.44 24.45
C THR A 341 17.58 6.34 23.34
N TYR A 342 16.70 6.67 22.41
CA TYR A 342 16.98 7.56 21.27
C TYR A 342 16.12 8.81 21.39
N TYR A 343 16.72 9.99 21.34
CA TYR A 343 16.01 11.28 21.44
C TYR A 343 15.10 11.40 22.68
N GLY A 344 15.50 10.77 23.80
CA GLY A 344 14.71 10.69 25.03
C GLY A 344 13.58 9.68 25.02
N ILE A 345 13.48 8.83 23.99
CA ILE A 345 12.44 7.78 23.83
C ILE A 345 13.11 6.42 23.98
N LYS A 346 12.61 5.60 24.91
CA LYS A 346 13.07 4.21 25.08
C LYS A 346 12.50 3.34 23.96
N LEU A 347 13.36 2.53 23.36
CA LEU A 347 12.99 1.53 22.38
C LEU A 347 13.18 0.13 22.95
N ASP A 348 12.10 -0.67 23.00
CA ASP A 348 12.17 -2.02 23.54
C ASP A 348 12.62 -3.04 22.49
N VAL A 349 12.07 -2.99 21.28
CA VAL A 349 12.36 -3.88 20.16
C VAL A 349 12.63 -3.06 18.90
N GLY A 350 13.65 -3.44 18.16
CA GLY A 350 14.05 -2.81 16.91
C GLY A 350 15.55 -2.69 16.79
N VAL A 351 16.07 -2.82 15.57
CA VAL A 351 17.51 -2.65 15.31
C VAL A 351 17.82 -1.15 15.23
N SER A 352 18.94 -0.73 15.79
CA SER A 352 19.33 0.68 15.78
C SER A 352 18.21 1.58 16.33
N ASN A 353 17.83 2.62 15.60
CA ASN A 353 16.75 3.56 15.96
C ASN A 353 15.33 3.03 15.64
N GLY A 354 15.16 1.75 15.32
CA GLY A 354 13.88 1.09 15.10
C GLY A 354 13.60 0.68 13.65
N GLY A 355 14.44 1.08 12.71
CA GLY A 355 14.30 0.78 11.28
C GLY A 355 13.36 1.72 10.52
N PRO A 356 13.11 1.44 9.24
CA PRO A 356 12.15 2.18 8.42
C PRO A 356 10.71 1.98 8.92
N LEU A 357 9.86 2.98 8.74
CA LEU A 357 8.52 2.98 9.32
C LEU A 357 7.59 1.89 8.79
N PHE A 358 7.79 1.37 7.59
CA PHE A 358 6.95 0.29 7.07
C PHE A 358 7.01 -0.98 7.95
N PHE A 359 8.07 -1.17 8.74
CA PHE A 359 8.15 -2.21 9.76
C PHE A 359 7.04 -2.11 10.82
N THR A 360 6.56 -0.90 11.08
CA THR A 360 5.47 -0.65 12.03
C THR A 360 4.08 -0.66 11.37
N HIS A 361 4.02 -0.75 10.04
CA HIS A 361 2.77 -0.66 9.28
C HIS A 361 2.32 -2.02 8.74
N TYR A 362 3.14 -2.68 7.91
CA TYR A 362 2.69 -3.79 7.06
C TYR A 362 2.11 -4.97 7.84
N SER A 363 2.78 -5.44 8.88
CA SER A 363 2.24 -6.50 9.74
C SER A 363 1.01 -6.06 10.55
N PHE A 364 0.87 -4.76 10.78
CA PHE A 364 -0.16 -4.20 11.67
C PHE A 364 -1.33 -3.52 10.93
N LEU A 365 -1.48 -3.77 9.65
CA LEU A 365 -2.66 -3.31 8.92
C LEU A 365 -3.93 -4.04 9.39
N GLY A 366 -3.85 -5.37 9.56
CA GLY A 366 -4.92 -6.19 10.10
C GLY A 366 -4.70 -6.60 11.56
N LEU A 367 -3.45 -6.86 11.94
CA LEU A 367 -3.10 -7.26 13.31
C LEU A 367 -3.10 -6.04 14.24
N ASP A 368 -4.05 -5.98 15.17
CA ASP A 368 -4.17 -4.87 16.13
C ASP A 368 -2.99 -4.85 17.12
N PRO A 369 -2.06 -3.88 17.01
CA PRO A 369 -0.88 -3.85 17.86
C PRO A 369 -1.19 -3.63 19.34
N HIS A 370 -2.37 -3.08 19.70
CA HIS A 370 -2.79 -2.94 21.09
C HIS A 370 -2.95 -4.31 21.78
N LYS A 371 -3.36 -5.32 21.02
CA LYS A 371 -3.64 -6.68 21.48
C LYS A 371 -2.46 -7.64 21.32
N VAL A 372 -1.35 -7.17 20.75
CA VAL A 372 -0.15 -7.99 20.58
C VAL A 372 0.90 -7.57 21.61
N THR A 373 1.12 -8.46 22.57
CA THR A 373 2.14 -8.28 23.62
C THR A 373 2.92 -9.58 23.76
N ASP A 374 4.23 -9.50 23.80
CA ASP A 374 5.13 -10.63 24.03
C ASP A 374 6.03 -10.43 25.26
N ARG A 375 7.09 -11.22 25.39
CA ARG A 375 8.07 -11.12 26.52
C ARG A 375 8.84 -9.79 26.52
N TYR A 376 8.85 -9.07 25.42
CA TYR A 376 9.72 -7.91 25.21
C TYR A 376 8.96 -6.60 25.30
N THR A 377 7.76 -6.53 24.71
CA THR A 377 7.01 -5.27 24.63
C THR A 377 5.53 -5.50 24.31
N ASN A 378 4.72 -4.42 24.45
CA ASN A 378 3.46 -4.26 23.75
C ASN A 378 3.74 -3.56 22.41
N TYR A 379 3.26 -4.11 21.29
CA TYR A 379 3.64 -3.61 19.95
C TYR A 379 3.02 -2.28 19.58
N PHE A 380 1.91 -1.88 20.17
CA PHE A 380 1.41 -0.51 19.99
C PHE A 380 2.39 0.52 20.60
N VAL A 381 2.85 0.27 21.82
CA VAL A 381 3.82 1.15 22.49
C VAL A 381 5.14 1.20 21.73
N ASN A 382 5.63 0.04 21.31
CA ASN A 382 6.88 -0.06 20.55
C ASN A 382 6.81 0.67 19.21
N ASN A 383 5.76 0.44 18.42
CA ASN A 383 5.57 1.06 17.12
C ASN A 383 5.40 2.59 17.23
N ARG A 384 4.67 3.04 18.25
CA ARG A 384 4.58 4.46 18.59
C ARG A 384 5.95 5.06 18.90
N ASN A 385 6.77 4.35 19.67
CA ASN A 385 8.11 4.83 20.03
C ASN A 385 9.01 4.91 18.79
N ILE A 386 8.95 3.92 17.88
CA ILE A 386 9.66 3.95 16.59
C ILE A 386 9.22 5.16 15.75
N ALA A 387 7.91 5.40 15.64
CA ALA A 387 7.38 6.54 14.89
C ALA A 387 7.84 7.89 15.48
N LEU A 388 7.81 8.01 16.81
CA LEU A 388 8.29 9.20 17.50
C LEU A 388 9.82 9.40 17.36
N ILE A 389 10.61 8.34 17.37
CA ILE A 389 12.06 8.39 17.13
C ILE A 389 12.33 8.90 15.71
N ASN A 390 11.62 8.36 14.71
CA ASN A 390 11.73 8.81 13.32
C ASN A 390 11.38 10.30 13.18
N HIS A 391 10.27 10.73 13.78
CA HIS A 391 9.86 12.13 13.82
C HIS A 391 10.95 13.03 14.48
N ARG A 392 11.50 12.63 15.65
CA ARG A 392 12.53 13.40 16.36
C ARG A 392 13.85 13.49 15.60
N TYR A 393 14.23 12.42 14.90
CA TYR A 393 15.38 12.44 14.00
C TYR A 393 15.21 13.51 12.91
N CYS A 394 14.05 13.52 12.23
CA CYS A 394 13.77 14.51 11.20
C CYS A 394 13.71 15.94 11.76
N MET A 395 13.16 16.13 12.97
CA MET A 395 13.18 17.44 13.63
C MET A 395 14.60 17.93 13.92
N GLN A 396 15.50 17.07 14.34
CA GLN A 396 16.89 17.45 14.60
C GLN A 396 17.68 17.71 13.33
N ASN A 397 17.29 17.04 12.24
CA ASN A 397 17.83 17.25 10.90
C ASN A 397 19.37 17.36 10.86
N GLN A 398 20.05 16.38 11.45
CA GLN A 398 21.52 16.38 11.53
C GLN A 398 22.18 16.38 10.15
N GLY A 399 21.51 15.81 9.11
CA GLY A 399 21.97 15.80 7.72
C GLY A 399 21.80 17.15 7.00
N GLY A 400 21.08 18.11 7.59
CA GLY A 400 20.80 19.42 6.98
C GLY A 400 19.91 19.34 5.73
N TYR A 401 19.04 18.34 5.65
CA TYR A 401 18.17 18.14 4.49
C TYR A 401 17.05 19.19 4.43
N ALA A 402 16.82 19.71 3.22
CA ALA A 402 15.78 20.70 2.99
C ALA A 402 14.39 20.12 3.33
N GLY A 403 13.58 20.89 4.05
CA GLY A 403 12.22 20.55 4.41
C GLY A 403 12.06 19.71 5.68
N TYR A 404 13.05 18.95 6.11
CA TYR A 404 12.97 18.16 7.35
C TYR A 404 12.60 19.01 8.55
N GLY A 405 11.65 18.53 9.37
CA GLY A 405 11.17 19.26 10.53
C GLY A 405 9.98 18.60 11.21
N TYR A 406 9.28 19.35 12.02
CA TYR A 406 8.11 18.89 12.78
C TYR A 406 7.00 18.33 11.87
N ASP A 407 6.78 18.94 10.73
CA ASP A 407 5.71 18.64 9.78
C ASP A 407 6.22 18.01 8.47
N CYS A 408 7.49 17.60 8.44
CA CYS A 408 8.09 16.88 7.32
C CYS A 408 9.01 15.77 7.84
N TRP A 409 8.46 14.56 7.92
CA TRP A 409 9.08 13.37 8.46
C TRP A 409 8.44 12.11 7.86
N GLY A 410 9.02 10.94 8.08
CA GLY A 410 8.46 9.68 7.61
C GLY A 410 9.44 8.88 6.76
N LEU A 411 10.64 8.59 7.32
CA LEU A 411 11.63 7.76 6.65
C LEU A 411 11.14 6.32 6.57
N THR A 412 11.02 5.81 5.34
CA THR A 412 10.53 4.46 5.05
C THR A 412 11.03 4.01 3.67
N ALA A 413 10.61 2.83 3.21
CA ALA A 413 10.92 2.36 1.86
C ALA A 413 10.12 3.16 0.82
N SER A 414 10.79 3.62 -0.22
CA SER A 414 10.20 4.34 -1.34
C SER A 414 11.16 4.42 -2.52
N ASP A 415 10.64 4.90 -3.65
CA ASP A 415 11.47 5.39 -4.75
C ASP A 415 12.31 6.60 -4.31
N ASP A 416 13.41 6.89 -4.98
CA ASP A 416 14.18 8.11 -4.82
C ASP A 416 14.79 8.60 -6.13
N ALA A 417 15.57 9.68 -6.10
CA ALA A 417 16.18 10.26 -7.29
C ALA A 417 17.23 9.33 -7.96
N TRP A 418 17.64 8.26 -7.29
CA TRP A 418 18.70 7.36 -7.75
C TRP A 418 18.24 5.91 -7.89
N THR A 419 17.41 5.41 -6.92
CA THR A 419 16.91 4.03 -6.89
C THR A 419 15.82 3.88 -5.84
N TYR A 420 15.14 2.70 -5.80
CA TYR A 420 14.31 2.31 -4.67
C TYR A 420 15.18 1.98 -3.45
N HIS A 421 14.83 2.51 -2.27
CA HIS A 421 15.61 2.29 -1.06
C HIS A 421 14.75 2.34 0.21
N ALA A 422 15.07 1.48 1.19
CA ALA A 422 14.50 1.53 2.53
C ALA A 422 15.31 2.51 3.39
N ARG A 423 14.69 3.63 3.78
CA ARG A 423 15.33 4.67 4.62
C ARG A 423 14.84 4.58 6.04
N GLU A 424 15.78 4.82 6.94
CA GLU A 424 15.55 4.81 8.38
C GLU A 424 16.27 5.99 9.05
N PRO A 425 15.96 6.33 10.32
CA PRO A 425 16.55 7.47 11.02
C PRO A 425 18.01 7.24 11.42
N GLN A 426 18.86 7.02 10.41
CA GLN A 426 20.31 6.78 10.51
C GLN A 426 21.03 7.58 9.44
N PRO A 427 22.15 8.26 9.74
CA PRO A 427 22.88 9.05 8.75
C PRO A 427 23.35 8.25 7.51
N TYR A 428 23.59 6.94 7.65
CA TYR A 428 24.04 6.08 6.55
C TYR A 428 22.91 5.59 5.66
N HIS A 429 21.67 5.63 6.17
CA HIS A 429 20.48 5.12 5.49
C HIS A 429 19.52 6.24 5.09
N ASP A 430 19.87 7.49 5.35
CA ASP A 430 19.09 8.68 4.99
C ASP A 430 19.83 9.49 3.92
N ASN A 431 19.12 9.90 2.88
CA ASN A 431 19.64 10.71 1.78
C ASN A 431 18.78 11.96 1.51
N GLY A 432 17.90 12.31 2.44
CA GLY A 432 16.98 13.45 2.31
C GLY A 432 15.68 13.15 1.59
N THR A 433 15.41 11.88 1.23
CA THR A 433 14.15 11.47 0.59
C THR A 433 13.09 11.17 1.63
N MET A 434 11.91 11.75 1.42
CA MET A 434 10.74 11.62 2.28
C MET A 434 9.59 10.95 1.52
N ALA A 435 8.91 10.00 2.17
CA ALA A 435 7.73 9.35 1.61
C ALA A 435 6.50 9.69 2.47
N PRO A 436 5.43 10.26 1.90
CA PRO A 436 4.24 10.62 2.66
C PRO A 436 3.64 9.48 3.47
N THR A 437 3.70 8.25 2.96
CA THR A 437 3.20 7.05 3.64
C THR A 437 3.83 6.87 5.02
N GLY A 438 5.10 7.19 5.22
CA GLY A 438 5.78 7.02 6.51
C GLY A 438 5.07 7.77 7.63
N ALA A 439 4.77 9.05 7.43
CA ALA A 439 4.04 9.85 8.40
C ALA A 439 2.54 9.51 8.44
N LEU A 440 1.91 9.31 7.27
CA LEU A 440 0.44 9.18 7.18
C LEU A 440 -0.06 7.79 7.61
N ALA A 441 0.69 6.72 7.34
CA ALA A 441 0.36 5.40 7.88
C ALA A 441 0.68 5.28 9.39
N SER A 442 1.33 6.27 9.99
CA SER A 442 1.58 6.35 11.43
C SER A 442 0.47 7.04 12.23
N PHE A 443 -0.65 7.41 11.61
CA PHE A 443 -1.77 8.08 12.30
C PHE A 443 -2.20 7.43 13.62
N PRO A 444 -2.33 6.08 13.74
CA PRO A 444 -2.69 5.48 15.03
C PRO A 444 -1.67 5.74 16.14
N TYR A 445 -0.41 5.89 15.77
CA TYR A 445 0.71 6.04 16.71
C TYR A 445 1.00 7.50 17.05
N THR A 446 0.86 8.40 16.08
CA THR A 446 1.29 9.81 16.16
C THR A 446 0.28 10.75 15.49
N PRO A 447 -0.99 10.81 15.96
CA PRO A 447 -2.06 11.52 15.25
C PRO A 447 -1.78 13.00 15.04
N SER A 448 -1.17 13.68 16.02
CA SER A 448 -0.86 15.11 15.92
C SER A 448 0.23 15.41 14.91
N GLU A 449 1.33 14.64 14.96
CA GLU A 449 2.48 14.75 14.08
C GLU A 449 2.12 14.33 12.65
N SER A 450 1.32 13.27 12.51
CA SER A 450 0.81 12.80 11.21
C SER A 450 -0.13 13.82 10.56
N MET A 451 -1.01 14.48 11.34
CA MET A 451 -1.89 15.53 10.83
C MET A 451 -1.09 16.77 10.40
N ALA A 452 -0.06 17.16 11.15
CA ALA A 452 0.81 18.25 10.75
C ALA A 452 1.53 17.94 9.43
N ALA A 453 2.05 16.72 9.28
CA ALA A 453 2.68 16.27 8.03
C ALA A 453 1.69 16.25 6.85
N LEU A 454 0.48 15.72 7.05
CA LEU A 454 -0.57 15.73 6.02
C LEU A 454 -0.84 17.14 5.51
N LYS A 455 -1.05 18.09 6.42
CA LYS A 455 -1.32 19.49 6.08
C LYS A 455 -0.16 20.12 5.32
N ASN A 456 1.07 19.89 5.76
CA ASN A 456 2.26 20.39 5.09
C ASN A 456 2.41 19.79 3.68
N TYR A 457 2.34 18.47 3.55
CA TYR A 457 2.48 17.78 2.26
C TYR A 457 1.40 18.22 1.26
N TYR A 458 0.17 18.35 1.71
CA TYR A 458 -0.93 18.76 0.85
C TYR A 458 -0.92 20.26 0.54
N ARG A 459 -0.78 21.13 1.56
CA ARG A 459 -0.94 22.58 1.40
C ARG A 459 0.29 23.25 0.79
N ASN A 460 1.49 22.80 1.17
CA ASN A 460 2.73 23.42 0.75
C ASN A 460 3.40 22.69 -0.43
N TYR A 461 3.28 21.37 -0.52
CA TYR A 461 3.92 20.57 -1.55
C TYR A 461 2.94 19.93 -2.54
N GLY A 462 1.64 20.09 -2.35
CA GLY A 462 0.62 19.45 -3.17
C GLY A 462 0.69 19.78 -4.64
N SER A 463 1.17 20.97 -5.02
CA SER A 463 1.33 21.36 -6.43
C SER A 463 2.23 20.42 -7.24
N PHE A 464 3.16 19.73 -6.60
CA PHE A 464 4.02 18.73 -7.24
C PHE A 464 3.87 17.33 -6.66
N LEU A 465 3.30 17.19 -5.45
CA LEU A 465 3.22 15.93 -4.73
C LEU A 465 1.84 15.26 -4.80
N TRP A 466 0.77 16.00 -5.08
CA TRP A 466 -0.60 15.51 -5.13
C TRP A 466 -1.09 15.32 -6.57
N GLY A 467 -1.77 14.21 -6.84
CA GLY A 467 -2.34 13.91 -8.15
C GLY A 467 -3.53 12.96 -8.08
N GLU A 468 -3.77 12.21 -9.14
CA GLU A 468 -5.00 11.42 -9.36
C GLU A 468 -5.25 10.33 -8.31
N TYR A 469 -4.19 9.83 -7.68
CA TYR A 469 -4.23 8.82 -6.61
C TYR A 469 -3.74 9.37 -5.26
N GLY A 470 -3.90 10.68 -5.03
CA GLY A 470 -3.41 11.33 -3.83
C GLY A 470 -1.91 11.62 -3.89
N PHE A 471 -1.19 11.34 -2.79
CA PHE A 471 0.25 11.61 -2.74
C PHE A 471 1.05 10.66 -3.64
N ARG A 472 2.00 11.22 -4.39
CA ARG A 472 3.05 10.46 -5.07
C ARG A 472 3.96 9.77 -4.06
N ASP A 473 4.71 8.77 -4.52
CA ASP A 473 5.45 7.87 -3.66
C ASP A 473 6.44 8.57 -2.73
N ALA A 474 7.24 9.49 -3.27
CA ALA A 474 8.27 10.17 -2.48
C ALA A 474 8.69 11.51 -3.08
N PHE A 475 9.44 12.30 -2.30
CA PHE A 475 10.07 13.55 -2.74
C PHE A 475 11.38 13.80 -1.99
N ASN A 476 12.28 14.60 -2.60
CA ASN A 476 13.53 15.03 -1.98
C ASN A 476 13.78 16.51 -2.34
N LEU A 477 13.55 17.41 -1.38
CA LEU A 477 13.71 18.84 -1.63
C LEU A 477 15.18 19.24 -1.80
N SER A 478 16.12 18.53 -1.14
CA SER A 478 17.55 18.78 -1.31
C SER A 478 18.06 18.40 -2.70
N ALA A 479 17.46 17.37 -3.33
CA ALA A 479 17.76 16.94 -4.68
C ALA A 479 16.86 17.61 -5.74
N ASN A 480 15.90 18.46 -5.34
CA ASN A 480 14.87 19.03 -6.22
C ASN A 480 14.14 17.95 -7.05
N TRP A 481 13.70 16.87 -6.39
CA TRP A 481 13.12 15.70 -7.03
C TRP A 481 11.78 15.32 -6.39
N VAL A 482 10.88 14.81 -7.22
CA VAL A 482 9.63 14.16 -6.81
C VAL A 482 9.42 12.91 -7.66
N SER A 483 8.93 11.84 -7.03
CA SER A 483 8.63 10.60 -7.73
C SER A 483 7.55 10.81 -8.80
N PRO A 484 7.76 10.30 -10.02
CA PRO A 484 6.73 10.34 -11.06
C PRO A 484 5.63 9.30 -10.87
N LEU A 485 5.79 8.39 -9.92
CA LEU A 485 4.90 7.23 -9.72
C LEU A 485 4.14 7.26 -8.39
N TYR A 486 3.15 6.38 -8.31
CA TYR A 486 2.47 5.91 -7.10
C TYR A 486 2.82 4.43 -6.90
N MET A 487 3.02 3.99 -5.68
CA MET A 487 3.43 2.63 -5.34
C MET A 487 2.36 1.92 -4.52
N GLY A 488 1.99 0.69 -4.93
CA GLY A 488 0.93 -0.07 -4.28
C GLY A 488 1.22 -0.37 -2.82
N LEU A 489 2.46 -0.69 -2.46
CA LEU A 489 2.83 -0.93 -1.06
C LEU A 489 2.75 0.33 -0.17
N ASN A 490 2.75 1.53 -0.76
CA ASN A 490 2.74 2.80 -0.02
C ASN A 490 1.36 3.48 0.01
N GLN A 491 0.48 3.20 -0.97
CA GLN A 491 -0.87 3.77 -0.98
C GLN A 491 -1.80 3.11 0.06
N GLY A 492 -1.79 1.78 0.15
CA GLY A 492 -2.69 1.02 1.02
C GLY A 492 -2.53 1.30 2.50
N PRO A 493 -1.30 1.30 3.04
CA PRO A 493 -1.09 1.59 4.46
C PRO A 493 -1.69 2.92 4.91
N VAL A 494 -1.67 3.96 4.08
CA VAL A 494 -2.29 5.25 4.42
C VAL A 494 -3.80 5.11 4.57
N VAL A 495 -4.48 4.47 3.61
CA VAL A 495 -5.93 4.26 3.66
C VAL A 495 -6.33 3.46 4.89
N VAL A 496 -5.65 2.33 5.10
CA VAL A 496 -5.97 1.36 6.16
C VAL A 496 -5.65 1.91 7.54
N MET A 497 -4.48 2.51 7.75
CA MET A 497 -4.09 2.99 9.08
C MET A 497 -4.83 4.25 9.48
N ILE A 498 -5.20 5.14 8.54
CA ILE A 498 -6.13 6.24 8.85
C ILE A 498 -7.47 5.67 9.30
N GLU A 499 -7.99 4.62 8.64
CA GLU A 499 -9.24 4.00 9.05
C GLU A 499 -9.12 3.34 10.43
N ASN A 500 -8.04 2.62 10.68
CA ASN A 500 -7.78 2.03 11.99
C ASN A 500 -7.67 3.08 13.10
N TYR A 501 -7.06 4.24 12.81
CA TYR A 501 -7.07 5.38 13.73
C TYR A 501 -8.47 5.91 14.01
N ARG A 502 -9.33 6.01 12.99
CA ARG A 502 -10.67 6.60 13.07
C ARG A 502 -11.69 5.67 13.72
N THR A 503 -11.67 4.39 13.39
CA THR A 503 -12.73 3.43 13.76
C THR A 503 -12.24 2.07 14.24
N GLY A 504 -11.01 1.68 13.90
CA GLY A 504 -10.51 0.33 14.16
C GLY A 504 -11.03 -0.74 13.20
N LEU A 505 -11.73 -0.37 12.13
CA LEU A 505 -12.47 -1.29 11.25
C LEU A 505 -11.66 -2.51 10.81
N ILE A 506 -10.48 -2.30 10.22
CA ILE A 506 -9.70 -3.41 9.66
C ILE A 506 -9.11 -4.28 10.77
N TRP A 507 -8.67 -3.67 11.88
CA TRP A 507 -8.26 -4.40 13.07
C TRP A 507 -9.38 -5.28 13.62
N ASP A 508 -10.58 -4.74 13.79
CA ASP A 508 -11.71 -5.50 14.33
C ASP A 508 -12.11 -6.66 13.41
N LEU A 509 -12.11 -6.45 12.10
CA LEU A 509 -12.41 -7.50 11.12
C LEU A 509 -11.35 -8.62 11.19
N PHE A 510 -10.08 -8.32 11.02
CA PHE A 510 -9.02 -9.33 11.04
C PHE A 510 -8.96 -10.08 12.38
N MET A 511 -8.97 -9.35 13.49
CA MET A 511 -8.90 -9.91 14.84
C MET A 511 -10.15 -10.72 15.24
N SER A 512 -11.29 -10.52 14.54
CA SER A 512 -12.51 -11.29 14.78
C SER A 512 -12.46 -12.69 14.17
N HIS A 513 -11.54 -12.96 13.22
CA HIS A 513 -11.46 -14.24 12.55
C HIS A 513 -11.14 -15.38 13.54
N PRO A 514 -11.88 -16.52 13.52
CA PRO A 514 -11.71 -17.59 14.51
C PRO A 514 -10.29 -18.16 14.61
N ASP A 515 -9.62 -18.33 13.46
CA ASP A 515 -8.26 -18.86 13.42
C ASP A 515 -7.25 -17.83 13.99
N VAL A 516 -7.47 -16.54 13.77
CA VAL A 516 -6.66 -15.46 14.35
C VAL A 516 -6.77 -15.46 15.86
N LYS A 517 -8.00 -15.54 16.40
CA LYS A 517 -8.22 -15.64 17.86
C LYS A 517 -7.51 -16.82 18.47
N ARG A 518 -7.68 -18.02 17.88
CA ARG A 518 -7.04 -19.25 18.36
C ARG A 518 -5.52 -19.14 18.34
N GLY A 519 -4.92 -18.58 17.28
CA GLY A 519 -3.47 -18.42 17.18
C GLY A 519 -2.91 -17.44 18.20
N LEU A 520 -3.61 -16.34 18.47
CA LEU A 520 -3.22 -15.37 19.51
C LEU A 520 -3.33 -16.00 20.92
N GLU A 521 -4.39 -16.75 21.22
CA GLU A 521 -4.52 -17.49 22.48
C GLU A 521 -3.36 -18.49 22.67
N ALA A 522 -2.94 -19.17 21.59
CA ALA A 522 -1.82 -20.11 21.63
C ALA A 522 -0.48 -19.40 21.89
N LEU A 523 -0.28 -18.19 21.37
CA LEU A 523 0.89 -17.36 21.64
C LEU A 523 0.89 -16.81 23.07
N ASP A 524 -0.25 -16.35 23.56
CA ASP A 524 -0.40 -15.87 24.94
C ASP A 524 -0.09 -16.98 25.97
N ALA A 525 -0.42 -18.22 25.66
CA ALA A 525 -0.15 -19.37 26.53
C ALA A 525 1.35 -19.69 26.71
N ILE A 526 2.21 -19.21 25.80
CA ILE A 526 3.68 -19.45 25.86
C ILE A 526 4.48 -18.16 26.14
N ARG A 527 3.83 -17.07 26.43
CA ARG A 527 4.40 -15.73 26.68
C ARG A 527 5.29 -15.63 27.91
#